data_1d2d8c107b848e06137d71376a56a7e9
#
_entry.id   1d2d8c107b848e06137d71376a56a7e9
#
_cell.length_a   1.000
_cell.length_b   1.000
_cell.length_c   1.000
_cell.angle_alpha   90.00
_cell.angle_beta   90.00
_cell.angle_gamma   90.00
#
_symmetry.space_group_name_H-M   'P 1'
#
loop_
_entity.id
_entity.type
_entity.pdbx_description
1 polymer ?
#
loop_
_entity_poly.entity_id
_entity_poly.type
_entity_poly.pdbx_seq_one_letter_code
_entity_poly.pdbx_strand_id
1 'polypeptide(L)'
;MSSSTPVQPPAVGRVYLVGAGPGDPELLTLRAVRLLGKAEVVVYDHLVSPAVLNFVCPTAERIYAGKRRNEHTLRQEQINALLVRLAQEGKQVVRLKGGDPFIFGRGGEELQTLAKSGVAFEIVPGITAASGVSNYAGIPLTHRDYAQTCLFVTGHLRHDPHVGNDSNSADISGDIRADLDWPALTRPRQTVVIYMGLSGLADICRQLMAHGLAADWPIAIVQDGTLASQKVLVGSLADLPERAKTAGLTSPCLIIVGEVVKLHAELAWFSPDAM
;
A
#
# COMPACT_ATOMS: atom_id res chain seq x y z
N MET A 1 30.12 29.63 45.11
CA MET A 1 29.48 28.26 45.00
C MET A 1 28.53 28.33 43.81
N SER A 2 29.00 27.89 42.64
CA SER A 2 28.18 27.85 41.42
C SER A 2 27.26 26.60 41.48
N SER A 3 25.98 26.80 41.63
CA SER A 3 24.98 25.73 41.54
C SER A 3 24.80 25.36 40.06
N SER A 4 25.42 24.26 39.62
CA SER A 4 25.14 23.63 38.34
C SER A 4 23.74 23.01 38.43
N THR A 5 22.75 23.61 37.78
CA THR A 5 21.43 23.01 37.58
C THR A 5 21.62 21.71 36.78
N PRO A 6 21.09 20.58 37.23
CA PRO A 6 21.21 19.35 36.47
C PRO A 6 20.47 19.52 35.15
N VAL A 7 21.18 19.32 34.02
CA VAL A 7 20.59 19.25 32.68
C VAL A 7 19.68 18.01 32.67
N GLN A 8 18.38 18.23 32.70
CA GLN A 8 17.42 17.13 32.49
C GLN A 8 17.71 16.53 31.11
N PRO A 9 17.79 15.19 31.01
CA PRO A 9 17.90 14.54 29.71
C PRO A 9 16.73 15.00 28.84
N PRO A 10 16.94 15.26 27.54
CA PRO A 10 15.85 15.69 26.66
C PRO A 10 14.74 14.63 26.73
N ALA A 11 13.51 15.10 26.87
CA ALA A 11 12.34 14.22 26.84
C ALA A 11 12.37 13.44 25.53
N VAL A 12 12.34 12.11 25.59
CA VAL A 12 12.30 11.26 24.40
C VAL A 12 11.05 11.63 23.61
N GLY A 13 11.22 11.91 22.31
CA GLY A 13 10.12 12.23 21.41
C GLY A 13 9.21 11.02 21.18
N ARG A 14 8.27 11.16 20.28
CA ARG A 14 7.30 10.12 19.97
C ARG A 14 7.17 9.95 18.46
N VAL A 15 6.93 8.71 18.01
CA VAL A 15 6.63 8.40 16.61
C VAL A 15 5.13 8.09 16.46
N TYR A 16 4.47 8.77 15.53
CA TYR A 16 3.11 8.48 15.10
C TYR A 16 3.16 7.78 13.75
N LEU A 17 2.75 6.52 13.68
CA LEU A 17 2.62 5.77 12.45
C LEU A 17 1.22 6.02 11.89
N VAL A 18 1.12 6.81 10.83
CA VAL A 18 -0.15 7.38 10.34
C VAL A 18 -0.45 6.89 8.93
N GLY A 19 -1.66 6.34 8.73
CA GLY A 19 -2.18 6.04 7.40
C GLY A 19 -2.64 7.30 6.67
N ALA A 20 -2.17 7.45 5.44
CA ALA A 20 -2.51 8.56 4.56
C ALA A 20 -3.76 8.32 3.71
N GLY A 21 -4.38 7.14 3.81
CA GLY A 21 -5.44 6.74 2.90
C GLY A 21 -4.92 6.40 1.49
N PRO A 22 -5.82 6.13 0.54
CA PRO A 22 -5.47 5.63 -0.79
C PRO A 22 -5.04 6.72 -1.78
N GLY A 23 -5.19 8.02 -1.45
CA GLY A 23 -4.78 9.11 -2.33
C GLY A 23 -5.56 10.40 -2.14
N ASP A 24 -6.89 10.32 -2.11
CA ASP A 24 -7.78 11.46 -1.85
C ASP A 24 -7.57 11.99 -0.42
N PRO A 25 -7.22 13.27 -0.24
CA PRO A 25 -6.98 13.86 1.07
C PRO A 25 -8.23 13.89 1.96
N GLU A 26 -9.44 13.91 1.40
CA GLU A 26 -10.68 13.86 2.17
C GLU A 26 -10.92 12.51 2.86
N LEU A 27 -10.16 11.48 2.46
CA LEU A 27 -10.15 10.18 3.11
C LEU A 27 -9.17 10.08 4.29
N LEU A 28 -8.51 11.18 4.66
CA LEU A 28 -7.73 11.23 5.89
C LEU A 28 -8.64 11.14 7.12
N THR A 29 -8.17 10.44 8.14
CA THR A 29 -8.86 10.50 9.43
C THR A 29 -8.64 11.87 10.09
N LEU A 30 -9.61 12.36 10.85
CA LEU A 30 -9.48 13.59 11.62
C LEU A 30 -8.24 13.58 12.54
N ARG A 31 -7.86 12.38 13.04
CA ARG A 31 -6.68 12.21 13.87
C ARG A 31 -5.41 12.40 13.04
N ALA A 32 -5.35 11.86 11.83
CA ALA A 32 -4.22 12.06 10.91
C ALA A 32 -4.03 13.55 10.60
N VAL A 33 -5.07 14.26 10.21
CA VAL A 33 -5.03 15.71 9.93
C VAL A 33 -4.49 16.48 11.13
N ARG A 34 -5.01 16.21 12.33
CA ARG A 34 -4.55 16.89 13.55
C ARG A 34 -3.08 16.64 13.87
N LEU A 35 -2.59 15.42 13.64
CA LEU A 35 -1.19 15.06 13.90
C LEU A 35 -0.25 15.67 12.85
N LEU A 36 -0.64 15.64 11.58
CA LEU A 36 0.11 16.28 10.49
C LEU A 36 0.29 17.79 10.73
N GLY A 37 -0.79 18.47 11.17
CA GLY A 37 -0.76 19.90 11.48
C GLY A 37 0.09 20.26 12.72
N LYS A 38 0.53 19.29 13.52
CA LYS A 38 1.36 19.48 14.73
C LYS A 38 2.72 18.80 14.64
N ALA A 39 3.02 18.09 13.56
CA ALA A 39 4.27 17.39 13.37
C ALA A 39 5.46 18.35 13.33
N GLU A 40 6.58 17.96 13.95
CA GLU A 40 7.86 18.62 13.79
C GLU A 40 8.65 18.02 12.62
N VAL A 41 8.50 16.70 12.42
CA VAL A 41 9.11 15.95 11.32
C VAL A 41 8.07 15.01 10.71
N VAL A 42 8.00 14.98 9.38
CA VAL A 42 7.18 14.03 8.62
C VAL A 42 8.08 13.19 7.72
N VAL A 43 8.13 11.89 7.96
CA VAL A 43 8.81 10.90 7.11
C VAL A 43 7.77 10.21 6.24
N TYR A 44 7.87 10.32 4.91
CA TYR A 44 6.84 9.84 3.98
C TYR A 44 7.43 9.15 2.75
N ASP A 45 6.62 8.41 2.02
CA ASP A 45 7.00 7.70 0.79
C ASP A 45 6.19 8.14 -0.44
N HIS A 46 6.45 7.50 -1.59
CA HIS A 46 5.87 7.88 -2.89
C HIS A 46 4.37 7.61 -3.02
N LEU A 47 3.76 6.82 -2.14
CA LEU A 47 2.32 6.53 -2.15
C LEU A 47 1.49 7.63 -1.49
N VAL A 48 2.14 8.56 -0.80
CA VAL A 48 1.48 9.72 -0.21
C VAL A 48 1.26 10.78 -1.28
N SER A 49 0.01 11.12 -1.55
CA SER A 49 -0.31 12.12 -2.57
C SER A 49 0.17 13.53 -2.17
N PRO A 50 0.53 14.39 -3.15
CA PRO A 50 0.89 15.77 -2.86
C PRO A 50 -0.20 16.55 -2.12
N ALA A 51 -1.47 16.24 -2.40
CA ALA A 51 -2.61 16.88 -1.73
C ALA A 51 -2.66 16.57 -0.23
N VAL A 52 -2.32 15.34 0.17
CA VAL A 52 -2.20 14.97 1.60
C VAL A 52 -1.07 15.74 2.28
N LEU A 53 0.04 16.00 1.59
CA LEU A 53 1.16 16.75 2.17
C LEU A 53 0.81 18.22 2.46
N ASN A 54 -0.25 18.77 1.90
CA ASN A 54 -0.72 20.13 2.21
C ASN A 54 -1.24 20.26 3.64
N PHE A 55 -1.61 19.17 4.30
CA PHE A 55 -2.02 19.14 5.71
C PHE A 55 -0.85 19.13 6.70
N VAL A 56 0.37 18.97 6.21
CA VAL A 56 1.58 18.98 7.04
C VAL A 56 1.89 20.42 7.48
N CYS A 57 2.17 20.57 8.78
CA CYS A 57 2.61 21.84 9.34
C CYS A 57 3.68 22.51 8.44
N PRO A 58 3.51 23.77 8.04
CA PRO A 58 4.45 24.44 7.14
C PRO A 58 5.89 24.51 7.65
N THR A 59 6.10 24.46 8.97
CA THR A 59 7.41 24.47 9.62
C THR A 59 7.99 23.10 9.86
N ALA A 60 7.25 22.02 9.56
CA ALA A 60 7.72 20.67 9.74
C ALA A 60 8.81 20.30 8.72
N GLU A 61 9.85 19.65 9.20
CA GLU A 61 10.83 19.00 8.33
C GLU A 61 10.17 17.86 7.56
N ARG A 62 10.34 17.80 6.22
CA ARG A 62 9.77 16.77 5.36
C ARG A 62 10.87 15.88 4.83
N ILE A 63 10.92 14.63 5.25
CA ILE A 63 11.92 13.64 4.86
C ILE A 63 11.26 12.60 3.94
N TYR A 64 11.67 12.59 2.68
CA TYR A 64 11.24 11.59 1.72
C TYR A 64 12.01 10.28 1.90
N ALA A 65 11.32 9.18 2.16
CA ALA A 65 11.91 7.86 2.39
C ALA A 65 11.58 6.84 1.28
N GLY A 66 10.94 7.29 0.19
CA GLY A 66 10.57 6.44 -0.95
C GLY A 66 11.70 6.22 -1.94
N LYS A 67 11.42 5.39 -2.97
CA LYS A 67 12.35 5.18 -4.10
C LYS A 67 12.34 6.38 -5.04
N ARG A 68 13.49 6.99 -5.29
CA ARG A 68 13.68 7.97 -6.38
C ARG A 68 14.61 7.39 -7.44
N ARG A 69 14.33 7.68 -8.72
CA ARG A 69 15.30 7.43 -9.80
C ARG A 69 16.58 8.23 -9.47
N ASN A 70 17.73 7.53 -9.41
CA ASN A 70 19.06 8.10 -9.19
C ASN A 70 19.41 8.61 -7.75
N GLU A 71 18.61 8.33 -6.71
CA GLU A 71 18.99 8.59 -5.33
C GLU A 71 19.05 7.28 -4.54
N HIS A 72 19.94 7.20 -3.54
CA HIS A 72 20.02 6.04 -2.67
C HIS A 72 18.70 5.86 -1.92
N THR A 73 17.93 4.85 -2.34
CA THR A 73 16.68 4.45 -1.67
C THR A 73 17.01 3.98 -0.25
N LEU A 74 16.40 4.60 0.74
CA LEU A 74 16.51 4.10 2.11
C LEU A 74 15.96 2.67 2.18
N ARG A 75 16.78 1.72 2.64
CA ARG A 75 16.32 0.38 2.99
C ARG A 75 15.43 0.44 4.22
N GLN A 76 14.60 -0.57 4.43
CA GLN A 76 13.69 -0.56 5.59
C GLN A 76 14.41 -0.38 6.92
N GLU A 77 15.57 -1.01 7.08
CA GLU A 77 16.40 -0.89 8.28
C GLU A 77 16.89 0.56 8.51
N GLN A 78 17.17 1.28 7.42
CA GLN A 78 17.59 2.70 7.48
C GLN A 78 16.41 3.61 7.85
N ILE A 79 15.19 3.31 7.35
CA ILE A 79 13.98 4.03 7.75
C ILE A 79 13.72 3.80 9.24
N ASN A 80 13.81 2.55 9.70
CA ASN A 80 13.62 2.21 11.11
C ASN A 80 14.63 2.95 12.00
N ALA A 81 15.91 2.95 11.63
CA ALA A 81 16.97 3.66 12.36
C ALA A 81 16.74 5.19 12.35
N LEU A 82 16.28 5.75 11.24
CA LEU A 82 15.95 7.17 11.13
C LEU A 82 14.83 7.55 12.12
N LEU A 83 13.74 6.77 12.20
CA LEU A 83 12.63 7.03 13.12
C LEU A 83 13.09 7.00 14.58
N VAL A 84 13.91 5.99 14.95
CA VAL A 84 14.48 5.88 16.30
C VAL A 84 15.34 7.10 16.63
N ARG A 85 16.26 7.48 15.73
CA ARG A 85 17.15 8.64 15.91
C ARG A 85 16.36 9.93 16.13
N LEU A 86 15.40 10.23 15.26
CA LEU A 86 14.59 11.45 15.37
C LEU A 86 13.82 11.52 16.71
N ALA A 87 13.26 10.39 17.16
CA ALA A 87 12.58 10.33 18.44
C ALA A 87 13.55 10.50 19.63
N GLN A 88 14.78 9.95 19.55
CA GLN A 88 15.81 10.13 20.57
C GLN A 88 16.31 11.59 20.61
N GLU A 89 16.24 12.32 19.52
CA GLU A 89 16.48 13.77 19.46
C GLU A 89 15.33 14.59 20.09
N GLY A 90 14.31 13.94 20.64
CA GLY A 90 13.15 14.60 21.28
C GLY A 90 12.04 15.03 20.33
N LYS A 91 12.09 14.66 19.03
CA LYS A 91 11.14 15.11 18.01
C LYS A 91 9.79 14.40 18.06
N GLN A 92 8.72 15.13 17.73
CA GLN A 92 7.41 14.58 17.41
C GLN A 92 7.36 14.21 15.94
N VAL A 93 7.54 12.91 15.66
CA VAL A 93 7.71 12.38 14.30
C VAL A 93 6.41 11.78 13.80
N VAL A 94 5.95 12.19 12.62
CA VAL A 94 4.91 11.48 11.88
C VAL A 94 5.56 10.65 10.78
N ARG A 95 5.43 9.33 10.86
CA ARG A 95 5.70 8.42 9.74
C ARG A 95 4.40 8.24 8.96
N LEU A 96 4.30 8.91 7.82
CA LEU A 96 3.12 8.92 6.98
C LEU A 96 3.24 7.85 5.88
N LYS A 97 2.26 6.96 5.77
CA LYS A 97 2.25 5.78 4.89
C LYS A 97 1.01 5.76 4.03
N GLY A 98 1.13 5.50 2.73
CA GLY A 98 -0.02 5.31 1.85
C GLY A 98 -0.94 4.19 2.34
N GLY A 99 -2.25 4.35 2.22
CA GLY A 99 -3.25 3.41 2.71
C GLY A 99 -3.29 3.32 4.24
N ASP A 100 -3.28 2.09 4.73
CA ASP A 100 -3.22 1.74 6.16
C ASP A 100 -1.81 1.21 6.53
N PRO A 101 -1.23 1.61 7.67
CA PRO A 101 0.13 1.22 8.05
C PRO A 101 0.33 -0.30 8.20
N PHE A 102 -0.72 -1.05 8.56
CA PHE A 102 -0.65 -2.48 8.84
C PHE A 102 -1.09 -3.38 7.68
N ILE A 103 -1.62 -2.79 6.61
CA ILE A 103 -2.01 -3.56 5.41
C ILE A 103 -0.91 -3.43 4.35
N PHE A 104 -0.05 -4.45 4.25
CA PHE A 104 1.10 -4.54 3.32
C PHE A 104 2.05 -3.33 3.33
N GLY A 105 2.02 -2.55 4.43
CA GLY A 105 2.84 -1.35 4.60
C GLY A 105 4.08 -1.53 5.47
N ARG A 106 4.39 -2.74 5.95
CA ARG A 106 5.53 -3.05 6.83
C ARG A 106 5.54 -2.27 8.16
N GLY A 107 4.40 -1.67 8.54
CA GLY A 107 4.29 -0.89 9.78
C GLY A 107 4.63 -1.70 11.04
N GLY A 108 4.33 -3.00 11.05
CA GLY A 108 4.72 -3.89 12.16
C GLY A 108 6.23 -3.95 12.39
N GLU A 109 7.05 -3.99 11.33
CA GLU A 109 8.51 -4.01 11.43
C GLU A 109 9.07 -2.67 11.97
N GLU A 110 8.48 -1.55 11.53
CA GLU A 110 8.82 -0.21 12.03
C GLU A 110 8.55 -0.13 13.54
N LEU A 111 7.36 -0.57 13.99
CA LEU A 111 6.99 -0.54 15.41
C LEU A 111 7.79 -1.50 16.27
N GLN A 112 8.11 -2.70 15.79
CA GLN A 112 8.98 -3.64 16.52
C GLN A 112 10.34 -3.02 16.81
N THR A 113 10.90 -2.25 15.85
CA THR A 113 12.18 -1.57 16.04
C THR A 113 12.06 -0.43 17.06
N LEU A 114 11.00 0.38 17.00
CA LEU A 114 10.74 1.44 17.98
C LEU A 114 10.58 0.88 19.39
N ALA A 115 9.79 -0.18 19.54
CA ALA A 115 9.59 -0.86 20.83
C ALA A 115 10.89 -1.38 21.42
N LYS A 116 11.72 -2.06 20.63
CA LYS A 116 13.04 -2.55 21.05
C LYS A 116 13.98 -1.42 21.47
N SER A 117 13.80 -0.22 20.90
CA SER A 117 14.61 0.96 21.21
C SER A 117 14.03 1.82 22.33
N GLY A 118 12.95 1.39 22.99
CA GLY A 118 12.29 2.14 24.06
C GLY A 118 11.62 3.45 23.63
N VAL A 119 11.35 3.60 22.34
CA VAL A 119 10.71 4.79 21.76
C VAL A 119 9.19 4.66 21.88
N ALA A 120 8.53 5.67 22.46
CA ALA A 120 7.08 5.74 22.52
C ALA A 120 6.48 5.94 21.12
N PHE A 121 5.45 5.17 20.80
CA PHE A 121 4.76 5.29 19.51
C PHE A 121 3.24 5.20 19.64
N GLU A 122 2.58 5.58 18.59
CA GLU A 122 1.13 5.49 18.44
C GLU A 122 0.80 5.16 16.98
N ILE A 123 -0.29 4.42 16.77
CA ILE A 123 -0.75 4.03 15.43
C ILE A 123 -2.05 4.75 15.14
N VAL A 124 -2.14 5.33 13.96
CA VAL A 124 -3.37 5.93 13.43
C VAL A 124 -3.73 5.20 12.15
N PRO A 125 -4.83 4.44 12.13
CA PRO A 125 -5.25 3.73 10.94
C PRO A 125 -5.57 4.70 9.80
N GLY A 126 -5.49 4.20 8.58
CA GLY A 126 -5.94 4.89 7.38
C GLY A 126 -6.88 4.00 6.57
N ILE A 127 -7.59 4.57 5.60
CA ILE A 127 -8.38 3.80 4.67
C ILE A 127 -7.42 3.02 3.77
N THR A 128 -7.43 1.69 3.88
CA THR A 128 -6.60 0.83 3.03
C THR A 128 -7.04 0.92 1.56
N ALA A 129 -6.11 0.73 0.64
CA ALA A 129 -6.40 0.76 -0.80
C ALA A 129 -7.54 -0.21 -1.18
N ALA A 130 -7.62 -1.40 -0.58
CA ALA A 130 -8.73 -2.33 -0.83
C ALA A 130 -10.09 -1.66 -0.63
N SER A 131 -10.28 -0.95 0.47
CA SER A 131 -11.55 -0.27 0.76
C SER A 131 -11.73 0.99 -0.09
N GLY A 132 -10.78 1.92 -0.09
CA GLY A 132 -10.95 3.20 -0.77
C GLY A 132 -11.06 3.06 -2.27
N VAL A 133 -10.15 2.32 -2.89
CA VAL A 133 -10.08 2.14 -4.35
C VAL A 133 -11.31 1.37 -4.87
N SER A 134 -11.75 0.33 -4.17
CA SER A 134 -12.93 -0.45 -4.59
C SER A 134 -14.20 0.40 -4.54
N ASN A 135 -14.36 1.25 -3.52
CA ASN A 135 -15.50 2.16 -3.43
C ASN A 135 -15.50 3.18 -4.58
N TYR A 136 -14.35 3.78 -4.90
CA TYR A 136 -14.23 4.73 -5.99
C TYR A 136 -14.37 4.07 -7.37
N ALA A 137 -14.06 2.78 -7.48
CA ALA A 137 -14.32 2.01 -8.68
C ALA A 137 -15.76 1.49 -8.76
N GLY A 138 -16.63 1.69 -7.77
CA GLY A 138 -17.98 1.13 -7.75
C GLY A 138 -17.97 -0.41 -7.72
N ILE A 139 -16.97 -1.03 -7.06
CA ILE A 139 -16.85 -2.48 -6.92
C ILE A 139 -16.95 -2.84 -5.43
N PRO A 140 -18.11 -3.23 -4.92
CA PRO A 140 -18.23 -3.61 -3.51
C PRO A 140 -17.45 -4.91 -3.25
N LEU A 141 -16.61 -4.92 -2.21
CA LEU A 141 -15.80 -6.12 -1.90
C LEU A 141 -16.62 -7.28 -1.35
N THR A 142 -17.81 -7.01 -0.83
CA THR A 142 -18.76 -8.01 -0.36
C THR A 142 -20.15 -7.70 -0.90
N HIS A 143 -20.92 -8.74 -1.22
CA HIS A 143 -22.28 -8.60 -1.68
C HIS A 143 -23.06 -9.87 -1.34
N ARG A 144 -24.33 -9.73 -0.93
CA ARG A 144 -25.17 -10.87 -0.51
C ARG A 144 -25.18 -12.01 -1.54
N ASP A 145 -25.25 -11.66 -2.82
CA ASP A 145 -25.41 -12.65 -3.90
C ASP A 145 -24.08 -13.10 -4.50
N TYR A 146 -23.03 -12.26 -4.45
CA TYR A 146 -21.77 -12.51 -5.15
C TYR A 146 -20.61 -12.92 -4.24
N ALA A 147 -20.44 -12.29 -3.06
CA ALA A 147 -19.29 -12.55 -2.23
C ALA A 147 -19.54 -12.36 -0.73
N GLN A 148 -19.33 -13.44 0.03
CA GLN A 148 -19.41 -13.46 1.49
C GLN A 148 -18.04 -13.39 2.16
N THR A 149 -16.97 -13.57 1.39
CA THR A 149 -15.59 -13.57 1.87
C THR A 149 -14.76 -12.59 1.03
N CYS A 150 -13.88 -11.85 1.69
CA CYS A 150 -12.91 -10.99 1.03
C CYS A 150 -11.51 -11.30 1.55
N LEU A 151 -10.59 -11.64 0.66
CA LEU A 151 -9.19 -11.90 0.97
C LEU A 151 -8.30 -10.80 0.43
N PHE A 152 -7.36 -10.32 1.26
CA PHE A 152 -6.30 -9.42 0.85
C PHE A 152 -5.01 -10.20 0.74
N VAL A 153 -4.38 -10.16 -0.42
CA VAL A 153 -3.11 -10.84 -0.68
C VAL A 153 -2.12 -9.89 -1.36
N THR A 154 -0.85 -10.21 -1.25
CA THR A 154 0.20 -9.51 -1.99
C THR A 154 0.61 -10.32 -3.21
N GLY A 155 0.62 -9.68 -4.38
CA GLY A 155 1.16 -10.26 -5.61
C GLY A 155 2.68 -10.04 -5.74
N HIS A 156 3.31 -9.47 -4.70
CA HIS A 156 4.76 -9.29 -4.69
C HIS A 156 5.44 -10.64 -4.52
N LEU A 157 6.12 -11.08 -5.56
CA LEU A 157 6.79 -12.35 -5.66
C LEU A 157 8.12 -12.26 -4.90
N ARG A 158 8.36 -13.13 -3.91
CA ARG A 158 9.66 -13.23 -3.27
C ARG A 158 10.63 -13.91 -4.23
N HIS A 159 11.77 -13.30 -4.50
CA HIS A 159 12.95 -14.04 -4.91
C HIS A 159 13.37 -14.93 -3.73
N ASP A 160 13.29 -16.24 -3.88
CA ASP A 160 13.91 -17.15 -2.93
C ASP A 160 15.43 -17.15 -3.21
N PRO A 161 16.26 -16.62 -2.30
CA PRO A 161 17.71 -16.64 -2.48
C PRO A 161 18.32 -18.04 -2.39
N HIS A 162 17.52 -19.08 -2.08
CA HIS A 162 17.97 -20.47 -1.93
C HIS A 162 17.70 -21.35 -3.17
N VAL A 163 17.01 -20.86 -4.19
CA VAL A 163 16.94 -21.53 -5.49
C VAL A 163 18.17 -21.12 -6.30
N GLY A 164 19.11 -22.05 -6.45
CA GLY A 164 20.46 -21.88 -6.90
C GLY A 164 20.66 -20.99 -8.12
N ASN A 165 21.64 -20.11 -8.01
CA ASN A 165 22.30 -19.45 -9.12
C ASN A 165 23.00 -20.46 -10.01
N ASP A 166 22.30 -21.08 -10.93
CA ASP A 166 22.94 -21.64 -12.13
C ASP A 166 23.16 -20.50 -13.12
N SER A 167 24.37 -19.97 -13.06
CA SER A 167 24.87 -18.80 -13.77
C SER A 167 25.11 -19.03 -15.25
N ASN A 168 24.20 -19.66 -16.00
CA ASN A 168 24.41 -19.84 -17.45
C ASN A 168 23.15 -19.93 -18.32
N SER A 169 22.03 -19.32 -17.92
CA SER A 169 20.92 -19.15 -18.85
C SER A 169 20.50 -17.67 -18.92
N ALA A 170 20.62 -17.09 -20.12
CA ALA A 170 20.15 -15.76 -20.48
C ALA A 170 18.62 -15.68 -20.57
N ASP A 171 17.90 -16.56 -19.91
CA ASP A 171 16.44 -16.58 -19.80
C ASP A 171 16.04 -16.02 -18.44
N ILE A 172 15.62 -14.74 -18.43
CA ILE A 172 15.03 -14.04 -17.27
C ILE A 172 13.59 -14.55 -17.01
N SER A 173 13.26 -15.76 -17.40
CA SER A 173 12.02 -16.46 -17.03
C SER A 173 12.22 -17.30 -15.76
N GLY A 174 12.96 -16.79 -14.78
CA GLY A 174 13.00 -17.38 -13.43
C GLY A 174 11.58 -17.43 -12.89
N ASP A 175 11.09 -18.62 -12.61
CA ASP A 175 9.76 -18.95 -12.11
C ASP A 175 9.52 -18.18 -10.81
N ILE A 176 8.98 -16.97 -10.93
CA ILE A 176 8.70 -16.07 -9.81
C ILE A 176 7.43 -16.60 -9.15
N ARG A 177 7.57 -17.53 -8.21
CA ARG A 177 6.45 -18.13 -7.49
C ARG A 177 6.04 -17.22 -6.33
N ALA A 178 4.87 -16.58 -6.44
CA ALA A 178 4.17 -16.16 -5.24
C ALA A 178 3.78 -17.43 -4.48
N ASP A 179 4.30 -17.58 -3.26
CA ASP A 179 3.92 -18.66 -2.36
C ASP A 179 2.52 -18.35 -1.77
N LEU A 180 1.50 -18.35 -2.65
CA LEU A 180 0.11 -18.13 -2.31
C LEU A 180 -0.63 -19.47 -2.27
N ASP A 181 -1.52 -19.62 -1.33
CA ASP A 181 -2.49 -20.72 -1.29
C ASP A 181 -3.53 -20.55 -2.41
N TRP A 182 -3.13 -20.90 -3.66
CA TRP A 182 -3.97 -20.73 -4.85
C TRP A 182 -5.34 -21.40 -4.71
N PRO A 183 -5.46 -22.63 -4.18
CA PRO A 183 -6.76 -23.24 -3.91
C PRO A 183 -7.65 -22.41 -2.98
N ALA A 184 -7.08 -21.72 -2.00
CA ALA A 184 -7.86 -20.83 -1.12
C ALA A 184 -8.35 -19.58 -1.86
N LEU A 185 -7.65 -19.14 -2.91
CA LEU A 185 -8.01 -17.95 -3.69
C LEU A 185 -9.09 -18.20 -4.75
N THR A 186 -9.44 -19.46 -5.01
CA THR A 186 -10.39 -19.84 -6.08
C THR A 186 -11.74 -20.33 -5.55
N ARG A 187 -12.02 -20.13 -4.25
CA ARG A 187 -13.27 -20.55 -3.64
C ARG A 187 -14.46 -19.74 -4.17
N PRO A 188 -15.65 -20.36 -4.28
CA PRO A 188 -16.86 -19.66 -4.72
C PRO A 188 -17.27 -18.57 -3.71
N ARG A 189 -17.99 -17.56 -4.18
CA ARG A 189 -18.54 -16.45 -3.38
C ARG A 189 -17.47 -15.68 -2.59
N GLN A 190 -16.35 -15.47 -3.22
CA GLN A 190 -15.19 -14.81 -2.65
C GLN A 190 -14.71 -13.68 -3.54
N THR A 191 -14.28 -12.58 -2.93
CA THR A 191 -13.50 -11.53 -3.58
C THR A 191 -12.05 -11.63 -3.15
N VAL A 192 -11.13 -11.59 -4.09
CA VAL A 192 -9.69 -11.51 -3.82
C VAL A 192 -9.16 -10.16 -4.26
N VAL A 193 -8.56 -9.44 -3.33
CA VAL A 193 -7.91 -8.14 -3.59
C VAL A 193 -6.40 -8.33 -3.54
N ILE A 194 -5.73 -8.04 -4.66
CA ILE A 194 -4.29 -8.30 -4.81
C ILE A 194 -3.56 -6.97 -4.87
N TYR A 195 -2.73 -6.73 -3.87
CA TYR A 195 -1.81 -5.60 -3.79
C TYR A 195 -0.52 -5.93 -4.53
N MET A 196 0.13 -4.92 -5.14
CA MET A 196 1.44 -5.06 -5.78
C MET A 196 1.50 -6.16 -6.86
N GLY A 197 0.36 -6.47 -7.51
CA GLY A 197 0.24 -7.60 -8.43
C GLY A 197 0.48 -7.25 -9.91
N LEU A 198 0.67 -5.97 -10.27
CA LEU A 198 0.70 -5.56 -11.68
C LEU A 198 1.82 -6.24 -12.48
N SER A 199 3.03 -6.33 -11.94
CA SER A 199 4.16 -6.96 -12.62
C SER A 199 4.00 -8.46 -12.84
N GLY A 200 3.24 -9.14 -11.96
CA GLY A 200 2.93 -10.57 -12.03
C GLY A 200 1.54 -10.89 -12.56
N LEU A 201 0.82 -9.91 -13.15
CA LEU A 201 -0.59 -10.07 -13.50
C LEU A 201 -0.88 -11.29 -14.38
N ALA A 202 -0.08 -11.52 -15.41
CA ALA A 202 -0.26 -12.66 -16.31
C ALA A 202 -0.11 -14.00 -15.58
N ASP A 203 0.87 -14.10 -14.68
CA ASP A 203 1.10 -15.30 -13.87
C ASP A 203 -0.01 -15.50 -12.85
N ILE A 204 -0.45 -14.44 -12.20
CA ILE A 204 -1.58 -14.47 -11.26
C ILE A 204 -2.84 -15.00 -11.97
N CYS A 205 -3.19 -14.46 -13.14
CA CYS A 205 -4.35 -14.92 -13.91
C CYS A 205 -4.21 -16.39 -14.32
N ARG A 206 -3.03 -16.80 -14.81
CA ARG A 206 -2.74 -18.18 -15.18
C ARG A 206 -2.89 -19.14 -14.00
N GLN A 207 -2.38 -18.77 -12.82
CA GLN A 207 -2.47 -19.58 -11.61
C GLN A 207 -3.91 -19.71 -11.11
N LEU A 208 -4.67 -18.62 -11.11
CA LEU A 208 -6.08 -18.64 -10.74
C LEU A 208 -6.88 -19.57 -11.66
N MET A 209 -6.63 -19.52 -12.98
CA MET A 209 -7.27 -20.45 -13.94
C MET A 209 -6.81 -21.90 -13.73
N ALA A 210 -5.53 -22.15 -13.50
CA ALA A 210 -5.00 -23.49 -13.25
C ALA A 210 -5.58 -24.13 -11.99
N HIS A 211 -6.05 -23.31 -11.03
CA HIS A 211 -6.64 -23.80 -9.78
C HIS A 211 -8.18 -23.70 -9.73
N GLY A 212 -8.83 -23.53 -10.88
CA GLY A 212 -10.26 -23.79 -11.04
C GLY A 212 -11.15 -22.60 -11.37
N LEU A 213 -10.64 -21.38 -11.49
CA LEU A 213 -11.44 -20.27 -12.02
C LEU A 213 -11.56 -20.37 -13.56
N ALA A 214 -12.73 -20.06 -14.08
CA ALA A 214 -12.98 -20.04 -15.52
C ALA A 214 -12.19 -18.92 -16.20
N ALA A 215 -11.86 -19.09 -17.49
CA ALA A 215 -11.11 -18.09 -18.26
C ALA A 215 -11.85 -16.74 -18.39
N ASP A 216 -13.17 -16.76 -18.37
CA ASP A 216 -14.07 -15.60 -18.40
C ASP A 216 -14.36 -15.02 -17.01
N TRP A 217 -13.71 -15.55 -15.94
CA TRP A 217 -13.91 -15.05 -14.58
C TRP A 217 -13.58 -13.57 -14.46
N PRO A 218 -14.46 -12.76 -13.83
CA PRO A 218 -14.32 -11.31 -13.83
C PRO A 218 -13.18 -10.84 -12.91
N ILE A 219 -12.43 -9.90 -13.45
CA ILE A 219 -11.29 -9.25 -12.80
C ILE A 219 -11.25 -7.77 -13.20
N ALA A 220 -10.83 -6.91 -12.27
CA ALA A 220 -10.58 -5.51 -12.51
C ALA A 220 -9.19 -5.08 -12.05
N ILE A 221 -8.60 -4.12 -12.73
CA ILE A 221 -7.44 -3.36 -12.27
C ILE A 221 -7.84 -1.90 -12.13
N VAL A 222 -7.46 -1.31 -10.99
CA VAL A 222 -7.63 0.12 -10.75
C VAL A 222 -6.26 0.74 -10.51
N GLN A 223 -5.84 1.63 -11.40
CA GLN A 223 -4.64 2.44 -11.26
C GLN A 223 -5.00 3.76 -10.61
N ASP A 224 -4.10 4.29 -9.76
CA ASP A 224 -4.21 5.61 -9.12
C ASP A 224 -5.58 5.84 -8.44
N GLY A 225 -6.11 4.78 -7.81
CA GLY A 225 -7.45 4.83 -7.24
C GLY A 225 -7.64 5.98 -6.27
N THR A 226 -8.80 6.62 -6.32
CA THR A 226 -9.23 7.81 -5.57
C THR A 226 -8.59 9.14 -6.01
N LEU A 227 -7.69 9.12 -6.99
CA LEU A 227 -7.10 10.32 -7.56
C LEU A 227 -7.81 10.71 -8.87
N ALA A 228 -7.66 11.97 -9.28
CA ALA A 228 -8.16 12.45 -10.57
C ALA A 228 -7.58 11.68 -11.78
N SER A 229 -6.45 11.01 -11.61
CA SER A 229 -5.84 10.13 -12.61
C SER A 229 -6.34 8.69 -12.57
N GLN A 230 -7.36 8.37 -11.76
CA GLN A 230 -7.89 7.02 -11.64
C GLN A 230 -8.28 6.43 -12.99
N LYS A 231 -7.81 5.20 -13.24
CA LYS A 231 -8.21 4.40 -14.40
C LYS A 231 -8.72 3.05 -13.92
N VAL A 232 -9.88 2.64 -14.42
CA VAL A 232 -10.46 1.34 -14.15
C VAL A 232 -10.48 0.52 -15.44
N LEU A 233 -9.90 -0.68 -15.41
CA LEU A 233 -9.95 -1.64 -16.49
C LEU A 233 -10.63 -2.92 -15.98
N VAL A 234 -11.79 -3.24 -16.54
CA VAL A 234 -12.54 -4.46 -16.24
C VAL A 234 -12.39 -5.44 -17.40
N GLY A 235 -12.25 -6.73 -17.08
CA GLY A 235 -12.13 -7.80 -18.06
C GLY A 235 -12.26 -9.17 -17.44
N SER A 236 -11.68 -10.16 -18.10
CA SER A 236 -11.61 -11.55 -17.66
C SER A 236 -10.17 -11.96 -17.33
N LEU A 237 -10.00 -13.09 -16.64
CA LEU A 237 -8.66 -13.65 -16.37
C LEU A 237 -7.89 -13.91 -17.66
N ALA A 238 -8.58 -14.25 -18.75
CA ALA A 238 -7.96 -14.54 -20.03
C ALA A 238 -7.48 -13.28 -20.77
N ASP A 239 -8.23 -12.17 -20.73
CA ASP A 239 -7.97 -11.01 -21.60
C ASP A 239 -7.30 -9.84 -20.88
N LEU A 240 -7.49 -9.72 -19.57
CA LEU A 240 -7.05 -8.54 -18.81
C LEU A 240 -5.53 -8.32 -18.85
N PRO A 241 -4.65 -9.34 -18.81
CA PRO A 241 -3.20 -9.12 -18.87
C PRO A 241 -2.74 -8.37 -20.11
N GLU A 242 -3.19 -8.76 -21.29
CA GLU A 242 -2.82 -8.09 -22.55
C GLU A 242 -3.47 -6.72 -22.68
N ARG A 243 -4.71 -6.56 -22.23
CA ARG A 243 -5.39 -5.27 -22.21
C ARG A 243 -4.73 -4.27 -21.27
N ALA A 244 -4.28 -4.73 -20.08
CA ALA A 244 -3.54 -3.88 -19.11
C ALA A 244 -2.21 -3.40 -19.70
N LYS A 245 -1.49 -4.28 -20.42
CA LYS A 245 -0.24 -3.96 -21.11
C LYS A 245 -0.49 -2.95 -22.24
N THR A 246 -1.51 -3.19 -23.07
CA THR A 246 -1.89 -2.29 -24.18
C THR A 246 -2.33 -0.92 -23.67
N ALA A 247 -3.05 -0.87 -22.55
CA ALA A 247 -3.47 0.37 -21.89
C ALA A 247 -2.32 1.11 -21.19
N GLY A 248 -1.12 0.52 -21.13
CA GLY A 248 0.06 1.12 -20.51
C GLY A 248 -0.12 1.38 -19.01
N LEU A 249 -0.83 0.51 -18.29
CA LEU A 249 -1.06 0.69 -16.87
C LEU A 249 0.26 0.63 -16.09
N THR A 250 0.38 1.50 -15.09
CA THR A 250 1.57 1.62 -14.24
C THR A 250 1.19 1.55 -12.76
N SER A 251 2.14 1.19 -11.91
CA SER A 251 1.93 1.25 -10.45
C SER A 251 1.80 2.69 -9.94
N PRO A 252 0.98 2.92 -8.92
CA PRO A 252 0.29 1.92 -8.10
C PRO A 252 -1.02 1.41 -8.71
N CYS A 253 -1.24 0.11 -8.62
CA CYS A 253 -2.49 -0.54 -9.05
C CYS A 253 -3.02 -1.48 -7.97
N LEU A 254 -4.34 -1.59 -7.91
CA LEU A 254 -5.04 -2.61 -7.13
C LEU A 254 -5.76 -3.56 -8.09
N ILE A 255 -5.67 -4.86 -7.85
CA ILE A 255 -6.37 -5.88 -8.64
C ILE A 255 -7.50 -6.45 -7.79
N ILE A 256 -8.70 -6.59 -8.36
CA ILE A 256 -9.88 -7.14 -7.71
C ILE A 256 -10.38 -8.30 -8.57
N VAL A 257 -10.44 -9.50 -7.99
CA VAL A 257 -10.92 -10.73 -8.65
C VAL A 257 -12.19 -11.19 -7.95
N GLY A 258 -13.24 -11.43 -8.71
CA GLY A 258 -14.51 -11.94 -8.16
C GLY A 258 -15.73 -11.44 -8.92
N GLU A 259 -16.86 -12.11 -8.73
CA GLU A 259 -18.11 -11.77 -9.41
C GLU A 259 -18.62 -10.36 -9.10
N VAL A 260 -18.23 -9.77 -7.96
CA VAL A 260 -18.53 -8.38 -7.59
C VAL A 260 -18.05 -7.36 -8.62
N VAL A 261 -17.04 -7.71 -9.44
CA VAL A 261 -16.52 -6.85 -10.51
C VAL A 261 -17.59 -6.53 -11.56
N LYS A 262 -18.57 -7.43 -11.76
CA LYS A 262 -19.71 -7.23 -12.67
C LYS A 262 -20.54 -5.99 -12.29
N LEU A 263 -20.55 -5.64 -11.01
CA LEU A 263 -21.32 -4.51 -10.49
C LEU A 263 -20.75 -3.15 -10.87
N HIS A 264 -19.49 -3.10 -11.30
CA HIS A 264 -18.88 -1.86 -11.77
C HIS A 264 -19.71 -1.14 -12.85
N ALA A 265 -20.28 -1.90 -13.78
CA ALA A 265 -21.08 -1.33 -14.88
C ALA A 265 -22.32 -0.54 -14.39
N GLU A 266 -22.85 -0.88 -13.20
CA GLU A 266 -24.02 -0.25 -12.61
C GLU A 266 -23.69 0.76 -11.53
N LEU A 267 -22.56 0.54 -10.81
CA LEU A 267 -22.23 1.27 -9.60
C LEU A 267 -21.06 2.25 -9.76
N ALA A 268 -20.46 2.37 -10.95
CA ALA A 268 -19.41 3.35 -11.20
C ALA A 268 -19.99 4.77 -11.07
N TRP A 269 -19.55 5.49 -10.05
CA TRP A 269 -20.03 6.84 -9.73
C TRP A 269 -18.93 7.90 -9.83
N PHE A 270 -17.67 7.49 -9.60
CA PHE A 270 -16.55 8.41 -9.57
C PHE A 270 -16.14 8.80 -10.98
N SER A 271 -16.21 10.08 -11.29
CA SER A 271 -15.68 10.68 -12.50
C SER A 271 -14.57 11.66 -12.15
N PRO A 272 -13.35 11.47 -12.65
CA PRO A 272 -12.25 12.42 -12.43
C PRO A 272 -12.56 13.86 -12.80
N ASP A 273 -13.44 14.06 -13.78
CA ASP A 273 -13.82 15.39 -14.31
C ASP A 273 -14.83 16.11 -13.41
N ALA A 274 -15.32 15.48 -12.35
CA ALA A 274 -16.33 16.03 -11.43
C ALA A 274 -15.74 16.56 -10.10
N MET A 275 -14.41 16.58 -9.97
CA MET A 275 -13.70 17.06 -8.77
C MET A 275 -13.25 18.51 -8.92
#